data_29462295251873a93067e9127a140879
#
_entry.id   29462295251873a93067e9127a140879
#
_cell.length_a   1.000
_cell.length_b   1.000
_cell.length_c   1.000
_cell.angle_alpha   90.00
_cell.angle_beta   90.00
_cell.angle_gamma   90.00
#
_symmetry.space_group_name_H-M   'P 1'
#
loop_
_entity.id
_entity.type
_entity.pdbx_description
1 polymer ?
#
loop_
_entity_poly.entity_id
_entity_poly.type
_entity_poly.pdbx_seq_one_letter_code
_entity_poly.pdbx_strand_id
1 'polypeptide(L)'
;DLGTLEKNVITKDHGLLDVFGSLLSYYPKGANKITMPHLLYHTPGGDKIIYVLGYDNKARWKKALGGQYGCVYIDEANIADMDFIREVSIRYDYMMMTLNPDDPNLPVYKEYINRCRPLPEWADQTPQELLKQLDQPPMPGWVHWYFTFDDNPALTPEKREQLLAGVAPGTKLWKNKIKGLRGRSTGLVFSLQDRSLIHAGTLKKQIEKKEIHFMQVSAGVDTSYSQKSPDTFAFVFSGITTDRKKVTLAAKVLNNQGRRVPLAPSDIPPLLANFLEANREHWGLFARSVFIDSADDATITECQKYKRQNGSIYEFVPAWKKTKIIDRINLQAGWMAHGDFLLVQEYCQPEIDELNAYSWDEDRDNVPEDGNDHTINADQYSWLPYKSLIGSAVKRT
;
A
#
# COMPACT_ATOMS: atom_id res chain seq x y z
N ASP A 1 -6.14 -18.01 -1.66
CA ASP A 1 -6.39 -19.29 -0.94
C ASP A 1 -7.83 -19.78 -1.19
N LEU A 2 -8.16 -21.00 -0.75
CA LEU A 2 -9.48 -21.61 -0.94
C LEU A 2 -10.60 -20.79 -0.28
N GLY A 3 -10.36 -20.26 0.93
CA GLY A 3 -11.35 -19.47 1.66
C GLY A 3 -11.68 -18.15 0.96
N THR A 4 -10.71 -17.56 0.31
CA THR A 4 -10.92 -16.35 -0.53
C THR A 4 -11.75 -16.66 -1.76
N LEU A 5 -11.48 -17.78 -2.45
CA LEU A 5 -12.27 -18.24 -3.60
C LEU A 5 -13.73 -18.53 -3.18
N GLU A 6 -13.92 -19.26 -2.08
CA GLU A 6 -15.24 -19.58 -1.55
C GLU A 6 -16.03 -18.30 -1.24
N LYS A 7 -15.42 -17.38 -0.53
CA LYS A 7 -16.06 -16.13 -0.08
C LYS A 7 -16.33 -15.15 -1.22
N ASN A 8 -15.37 -14.99 -2.16
CA ASN A 8 -15.42 -13.89 -3.13
C ASN A 8 -15.94 -14.30 -4.51
N VAL A 9 -15.89 -15.60 -4.85
CA VAL A 9 -16.27 -16.09 -6.17
C VAL A 9 -17.48 -17.03 -6.11
N ILE A 10 -17.53 -17.93 -5.12
CA ILE A 10 -18.57 -18.96 -5.09
C ILE A 10 -19.84 -18.45 -4.39
N THR A 11 -19.73 -17.94 -3.15
CA THR A 11 -20.88 -17.66 -2.26
C THR A 11 -21.23 -16.18 -2.13
N LYS A 12 -20.45 -15.27 -2.69
CA LYS A 12 -20.73 -13.84 -2.66
C LYS A 12 -22.02 -13.50 -3.45
N ASP A 13 -22.70 -12.44 -3.05
CA ASP A 13 -23.75 -11.81 -3.85
C ASP A 13 -23.23 -11.57 -5.28
N HIS A 14 -23.97 -12.05 -6.28
CA HIS A 14 -23.52 -12.18 -7.68
C HIS A 14 -22.36 -13.16 -7.91
N GLY A 15 -22.07 -14.05 -6.95
CA GLY A 15 -21.13 -15.16 -7.12
C GLY A 15 -21.72 -16.31 -7.96
N LEU A 16 -20.91 -17.36 -8.13
CA LEU A 16 -21.31 -18.48 -9.00
C LEU A 16 -22.64 -19.13 -8.59
N LEU A 17 -22.89 -19.31 -7.27
CA LEU A 17 -24.14 -19.91 -6.80
C LEU A 17 -25.35 -19.02 -7.03
N ASP A 18 -25.19 -17.72 -6.94
CA ASP A 18 -26.25 -16.76 -7.19
C ASP A 18 -26.59 -16.67 -8.70
N VAL A 19 -25.54 -16.57 -9.53
CA VAL A 19 -25.69 -16.43 -10.98
C VAL A 19 -26.24 -17.70 -11.64
N PHE A 20 -25.81 -18.87 -11.23
CA PHE A 20 -26.20 -20.15 -11.84
C PHE A 20 -27.35 -20.85 -11.13
N GLY A 21 -27.70 -20.44 -9.91
CA GLY A 21 -28.84 -20.95 -9.16
C GLY A 21 -28.87 -22.48 -9.06
N SER A 22 -29.98 -23.08 -9.42
CA SER A 22 -30.18 -24.53 -9.35
C SER A 22 -29.33 -25.36 -10.32
N LEU A 23 -28.63 -24.71 -11.25
CA LEU A 23 -27.70 -25.40 -12.16
C LEU A 23 -26.38 -25.76 -11.47
N LEU A 24 -26.09 -25.20 -10.28
CA LEU A 24 -24.83 -25.38 -9.61
C LEU A 24 -25.04 -25.76 -8.14
N SER A 25 -24.37 -26.82 -7.71
CA SER A 25 -24.34 -27.25 -6.30
C SER A 25 -22.90 -27.23 -5.77
N TYR A 26 -22.68 -26.68 -4.57
CA TYR A 26 -21.34 -26.58 -3.97
C TYR A 26 -21.16 -27.54 -2.79
N TYR A 27 -20.05 -28.27 -2.82
CA TYR A 27 -19.66 -29.27 -1.81
C TYR A 27 -18.28 -28.92 -1.21
N PRO A 28 -18.21 -28.07 -0.16
CA PRO A 28 -16.96 -27.57 0.38
C PRO A 28 -16.09 -28.63 1.07
N LYS A 29 -16.71 -29.73 1.50
CA LYS A 29 -16.00 -30.87 2.16
C LYS A 29 -15.93 -32.11 1.27
N GLY A 30 -16.30 -31.97 0.01
CA GLY A 30 -16.50 -33.11 -0.89
C GLY A 30 -17.82 -33.83 -0.68
N ALA A 31 -18.20 -34.66 -1.64
CA ALA A 31 -19.39 -35.53 -1.62
C ALA A 31 -19.22 -36.68 -2.61
N ASN A 32 -20.05 -37.73 -2.53
CA ASN A 32 -20.16 -38.80 -3.53
C ASN A 32 -18.79 -39.43 -3.91
N LYS A 33 -17.96 -39.78 -2.91
CA LYS A 33 -16.60 -40.32 -3.07
C LYS A 33 -15.54 -39.31 -3.58
N ILE A 34 -15.90 -38.05 -3.84
CA ILE A 34 -14.97 -36.98 -4.16
C ILE A 34 -14.62 -36.28 -2.86
N THR A 35 -13.37 -36.39 -2.45
CA THR A 35 -12.88 -35.82 -1.19
C THR A 35 -12.43 -34.35 -1.27
N MET A 36 -12.29 -33.82 -2.47
CA MET A 36 -11.89 -32.41 -2.71
C MET A 36 -13.12 -31.50 -2.78
N PRO A 37 -12.98 -30.24 -2.33
CA PRO A 37 -14.00 -29.21 -2.57
C PRO A 37 -14.30 -29.11 -4.06
N HIS A 38 -15.59 -29.15 -4.42
CA HIS A 38 -16.00 -29.07 -5.80
C HIS A 38 -17.41 -28.49 -5.96
N LEU A 39 -17.64 -27.94 -7.16
CA LEU A 39 -18.97 -27.60 -7.63
C LEU A 39 -19.46 -28.71 -8.58
N LEU A 40 -20.71 -28.99 -8.54
CA LEU A 40 -21.38 -29.88 -9.50
C LEU A 40 -22.26 -29.02 -10.40
N TYR A 41 -21.93 -29.01 -11.69
CA TYR A 41 -22.69 -28.27 -12.69
C TYR A 41 -23.61 -29.23 -13.43
N HIS A 42 -24.92 -29.04 -13.24
CA HIS A 42 -25.98 -29.87 -13.80
C HIS A 42 -26.25 -29.46 -15.25
N THR A 43 -25.99 -30.34 -16.19
CA THR A 43 -26.26 -30.10 -17.61
C THR A 43 -27.19 -31.18 -18.20
N PRO A 44 -27.92 -30.91 -19.31
CA PRO A 44 -28.71 -31.92 -19.99
C PRO A 44 -27.92 -33.14 -20.44
N GLY A 45 -26.62 -32.99 -20.68
CA GLY A 45 -25.69 -34.07 -21.06
C GLY A 45 -25.02 -34.79 -19.88
N GLY A 46 -25.47 -34.52 -18.65
CA GLY A 46 -24.90 -35.06 -17.41
C GLY A 46 -24.08 -34.04 -16.62
N ASP A 47 -23.80 -34.39 -15.37
CA ASP A 47 -23.16 -33.50 -14.43
C ASP A 47 -21.65 -33.32 -14.76
N LYS A 48 -21.18 -32.10 -14.59
CA LYS A 48 -19.75 -31.73 -14.71
C LYS A 48 -19.19 -31.36 -13.35
N ILE A 49 -18.01 -31.87 -13.03
CA ILE A 49 -17.33 -31.58 -11.76
C ILE A 49 -16.34 -30.43 -11.97
N ILE A 50 -16.43 -29.40 -11.12
CA ILE A 50 -15.50 -28.28 -11.10
C ILE A 50 -14.79 -28.33 -9.75
N TYR A 51 -13.53 -28.76 -9.73
CA TYR A 51 -12.72 -28.77 -8.53
C TYR A 51 -12.34 -27.34 -8.11
N VAL A 52 -12.44 -27.05 -6.81
CA VAL A 52 -12.09 -25.76 -6.23
C VAL A 52 -10.86 -25.93 -5.37
N LEU A 53 -9.74 -25.35 -5.78
CA LEU A 53 -8.44 -25.58 -5.18
C LEU A 53 -7.73 -24.25 -4.88
N GLY A 54 -7.05 -24.20 -3.73
CA GLY A 54 -6.08 -23.12 -3.45
C GLY A 54 -4.69 -23.54 -3.95
N TYR A 55 -3.90 -22.56 -4.39
CA TYR A 55 -2.50 -22.76 -4.80
C TYR A 55 -1.48 -22.13 -3.83
N ASP A 56 -1.92 -21.76 -2.64
CA ASP A 56 -1.15 -21.09 -1.60
C ASP A 56 -0.03 -21.95 -0.97
N ASN A 57 -0.06 -23.27 -1.19
CA ASN A 57 1.04 -24.15 -0.79
C ASN A 57 1.16 -25.39 -1.69
N LYS A 58 2.39 -25.96 -1.76
CA LYS A 58 2.70 -27.13 -2.60
C LYS A 58 1.89 -28.39 -2.28
N ALA A 59 1.46 -28.58 -1.05
CA ALA A 59 0.65 -29.75 -0.67
C ALA A 59 -0.78 -29.66 -1.22
N ARG A 60 -1.33 -28.46 -1.36
CA ARG A 60 -2.67 -28.22 -1.90
C ARG A 60 -2.69 -28.36 -3.43
N TRP A 61 -1.80 -27.64 -4.13
CA TRP A 61 -1.84 -27.67 -5.58
C TRP A 61 -1.33 -29.00 -6.19
N LYS A 62 -0.51 -29.78 -5.48
CA LYS A 62 -0.15 -31.15 -5.91
C LYS A 62 -1.38 -32.04 -6.14
N LYS A 63 -2.49 -31.79 -5.45
CA LYS A 63 -3.75 -32.54 -5.68
C LYS A 63 -4.32 -32.28 -7.08
N ALA A 64 -4.08 -31.10 -7.65
CA ALA A 64 -4.48 -30.76 -9.01
C ALA A 64 -3.65 -31.49 -10.07
N LEU A 65 -2.41 -31.89 -9.76
CA LEU A 65 -1.50 -32.50 -10.73
C LEU A 65 -1.83 -33.96 -11.07
N GLY A 66 -2.76 -34.58 -10.32
CA GLY A 66 -3.17 -35.98 -10.55
C GLY A 66 -4.16 -36.18 -11.68
N GLY A 67 -4.64 -35.13 -12.35
CA GLY A 67 -5.69 -35.21 -13.35
C GLY A 67 -5.37 -34.55 -14.68
N GLN A 68 -6.20 -34.87 -15.68
CA GLN A 68 -6.33 -34.09 -16.91
C GLN A 68 -7.69 -33.38 -16.87
N TYR A 69 -7.72 -32.14 -17.31
CA TYR A 69 -8.90 -31.27 -17.17
C TYR A 69 -9.34 -30.73 -18.54
N GLY A 70 -10.63 -30.68 -18.77
CA GLY A 70 -11.16 -30.00 -19.96
C GLY A 70 -10.94 -28.50 -19.91
N CYS A 71 -11.03 -27.91 -18.71
CA CYS A 71 -10.75 -26.48 -18.51
C CYS A 71 -10.04 -26.24 -17.19
N VAL A 72 -9.10 -25.29 -17.19
CA VAL A 72 -8.45 -24.76 -15.99
C VAL A 72 -8.63 -23.24 -15.96
N TYR A 73 -9.11 -22.72 -14.84
CA TYR A 73 -9.19 -21.29 -14.55
C TYR A 73 -8.26 -20.95 -13.38
N ILE A 74 -7.40 -19.97 -13.57
CA ILE A 74 -6.48 -19.47 -12.53
C ILE A 74 -6.82 -18.01 -12.26
N ASP A 75 -7.29 -17.72 -11.06
CA ASP A 75 -7.54 -16.37 -10.59
C ASP A 75 -6.27 -15.77 -9.96
N GLU A 76 -6.05 -14.47 -10.15
CA GLU A 76 -4.87 -13.75 -9.63
C GLU A 76 -3.54 -14.40 -10.03
N ALA A 77 -3.38 -14.78 -11.29
CA ALA A 77 -2.20 -15.50 -11.79
C ALA A 77 -0.87 -14.73 -11.60
N ASN A 78 -0.90 -13.41 -11.41
CA ASN A 78 0.29 -12.59 -11.12
C ASN A 78 0.94 -12.90 -9.76
N ILE A 79 0.20 -13.45 -8.81
CA ILE A 79 0.72 -13.84 -7.48
C ILE A 79 0.82 -15.35 -7.28
N ALA A 80 0.47 -16.14 -8.28
CA ALA A 80 0.55 -17.59 -8.22
C ALA A 80 2.00 -18.08 -8.30
N ASP A 81 2.28 -19.23 -7.65
CA ASP A 81 3.56 -19.94 -7.80
C ASP A 81 3.75 -20.37 -9.27
N MET A 82 4.84 -19.95 -9.89
CA MET A 82 5.11 -20.25 -11.30
C MET A 82 5.31 -21.73 -11.58
N ASP A 83 5.84 -22.49 -10.62
CA ASP A 83 5.95 -23.95 -10.78
C ASP A 83 4.55 -24.59 -10.86
N PHE A 84 3.59 -24.05 -10.09
CA PHE A 84 2.19 -24.47 -10.22
C PHE A 84 1.62 -24.16 -11.60
N ILE A 85 1.79 -22.93 -12.10
CA ILE A 85 1.27 -22.53 -13.41
C ILE A 85 1.87 -23.41 -14.51
N ARG A 86 3.20 -23.62 -14.51
CA ARG A 86 3.90 -24.46 -15.49
C ARG A 86 3.40 -25.89 -15.48
N GLU A 87 3.26 -26.49 -14.29
CA GLU A 87 2.79 -27.86 -14.13
C GLU A 87 1.32 -28.04 -14.55
N VAL A 88 0.47 -27.09 -14.25
CA VAL A 88 -0.95 -27.14 -14.62
C VAL A 88 -1.13 -26.88 -16.11
N SER A 89 -0.30 -26.03 -16.71
CA SER A 89 -0.41 -25.63 -18.13
C SER A 89 -0.26 -26.77 -19.14
N ILE A 90 0.22 -27.94 -18.74
CA ILE A 90 0.35 -29.14 -19.58
C ILE A 90 -0.80 -30.15 -19.36
N ARG A 91 -1.84 -29.80 -18.57
CA ARG A 91 -2.87 -30.74 -18.11
C ARG A 91 -4.31 -30.32 -18.47
N TYR A 92 -4.48 -29.46 -19.46
CA TYR A 92 -5.78 -28.93 -19.85
C TYR A 92 -5.97 -28.96 -21.37
N ASP A 93 -7.23 -28.98 -21.80
CA ASP A 93 -7.62 -28.68 -23.16
C ASP A 93 -7.83 -27.19 -23.40
N TYR A 94 -8.34 -26.48 -22.37
CA TYR A 94 -8.59 -25.04 -22.39
C TYR A 94 -8.15 -24.39 -21.06
N MET A 95 -7.44 -23.27 -21.14
CA MET A 95 -6.99 -22.54 -19.96
C MET A 95 -7.36 -21.06 -20.03
N MET A 96 -7.82 -20.51 -18.91
CA MET A 96 -8.07 -19.10 -18.72
C MET A 96 -7.37 -18.60 -17.44
N MET A 97 -6.79 -17.42 -17.52
CA MET A 97 -6.17 -16.74 -16.37
C MET A 97 -6.76 -15.33 -16.24
N THR A 98 -7.04 -14.92 -15.00
CA THR A 98 -7.25 -13.51 -14.67
C THR A 98 -6.12 -13.02 -13.80
N LEU A 99 -5.72 -11.78 -13.98
CA LEU A 99 -4.64 -11.17 -13.21
C LEU A 99 -4.79 -9.65 -13.18
N ASN A 100 -4.33 -9.06 -12.09
CA ASN A 100 -4.19 -7.62 -12.01
C ASN A 100 -2.87 -7.19 -12.67
N PRO A 101 -2.82 -5.99 -13.29
CA PRO A 101 -1.57 -5.42 -13.77
C PRO A 101 -0.56 -5.28 -12.63
N ASP A 102 0.69 -5.66 -12.90
CA ASP A 102 1.77 -5.67 -11.92
C ASP A 102 3.12 -5.37 -12.59
N ASP A 103 4.25 -5.73 -11.96
CA ASP A 103 5.57 -5.61 -12.57
C ASP A 103 5.63 -6.35 -13.91
N PRO A 104 5.95 -5.68 -15.03
CA PRO A 104 6.02 -6.31 -16.35
C PRO A 104 7.07 -7.43 -16.45
N ASN A 105 8.02 -7.51 -15.50
CA ASN A 105 9.05 -8.52 -15.46
C ASN A 105 8.61 -9.86 -14.84
N LEU A 106 7.42 -9.95 -14.27
CA LEU A 106 6.93 -11.20 -13.71
C LEU A 106 6.97 -12.35 -14.73
N PRO A 107 7.43 -13.56 -14.34
CA PRO A 107 7.54 -14.70 -15.26
C PRO A 107 6.23 -15.05 -15.96
N VAL A 108 5.07 -14.91 -15.30
CA VAL A 108 3.76 -15.18 -15.89
C VAL A 108 3.50 -14.31 -17.13
N TYR A 109 3.96 -13.06 -17.12
CA TYR A 109 3.86 -12.20 -18.31
C TYR A 109 4.76 -12.71 -19.43
N LYS A 110 6.02 -12.99 -19.14
CA LYS A 110 7.00 -13.41 -20.14
C LYS A 110 6.68 -14.78 -20.76
N GLU A 111 6.24 -15.72 -19.94
CA GLU A 111 6.01 -17.10 -20.38
C GLU A 111 4.62 -17.30 -21.03
N TYR A 112 3.60 -16.55 -20.58
CA TYR A 112 2.22 -16.75 -21.02
C TYR A 112 1.61 -15.49 -21.64
N ILE A 113 1.42 -14.42 -20.88
CA ILE A 113 0.58 -13.29 -21.28
C ILE A 113 1.14 -12.53 -22.50
N ASN A 114 2.47 -12.32 -22.55
CA ASN A 114 3.12 -11.60 -23.67
C ASN A 114 3.06 -12.35 -25.00
N ARG A 115 2.65 -13.61 -24.96
CA ARG A 115 2.39 -14.44 -26.15
C ARG A 115 0.95 -14.40 -26.62
N CYS A 116 0.05 -13.79 -25.85
CA CYS A 116 -1.33 -13.59 -26.22
C CYS A 116 -1.49 -12.38 -27.16
N ARG A 117 -2.60 -12.32 -27.90
CA ARG A 117 -2.98 -11.15 -28.71
C ARG A 117 -4.47 -10.86 -28.50
N PRO A 118 -4.90 -9.59 -28.53
CA PRO A 118 -6.32 -9.27 -28.54
C PRO A 118 -6.96 -9.80 -29.81
N LEU A 119 -8.22 -10.17 -29.73
CA LEU A 119 -9.00 -10.45 -30.93
C LEU A 119 -9.10 -9.20 -31.80
N PRO A 120 -9.19 -9.33 -33.13
CA PRO A 120 -9.23 -8.17 -34.04
C PRO A 120 -10.31 -7.15 -33.69
N GLU A 121 -11.50 -7.59 -33.27
CA GLU A 121 -12.61 -6.75 -32.85
C GLU A 121 -12.38 -5.96 -31.53
N TRP A 122 -11.38 -6.34 -30.74
CA TRP A 122 -11.03 -5.72 -29.47
C TRP A 122 -9.65 -5.02 -29.53
N ALA A 123 -8.94 -5.11 -30.63
CA ALA A 123 -7.59 -4.57 -30.76
C ALA A 123 -7.54 -3.05 -30.55
N ASP A 124 -8.54 -2.32 -31.05
CA ASP A 124 -8.62 -0.84 -30.92
C ASP A 124 -8.88 -0.38 -29.49
N GLN A 125 -9.43 -1.25 -28.64
CA GLN A 125 -9.68 -0.95 -27.22
C GLN A 125 -8.46 -1.25 -26.34
N THR A 126 -7.45 -1.93 -26.87
CA THR A 126 -6.23 -2.24 -26.16
C THR A 126 -5.22 -1.10 -26.30
N PRO A 127 -4.75 -0.50 -25.17
CA PRO A 127 -3.78 0.60 -25.24
C PRO A 127 -2.48 0.20 -25.94
N GLN A 128 -1.91 1.14 -26.71
CA GLN A 128 -0.66 0.94 -27.42
C GLN A 128 0.52 0.56 -26.49
N GLU A 129 0.50 1.09 -25.26
CA GLU A 129 1.48 0.75 -24.23
C GLU A 129 1.42 -0.75 -23.88
N LEU A 130 0.22 -1.31 -23.75
CA LEU A 130 0.04 -2.74 -23.48
C LEU A 130 0.40 -3.60 -24.68
N LEU A 131 -0.01 -3.19 -25.88
CA LEU A 131 0.35 -3.89 -27.13
C LEU A 131 1.87 -4.01 -27.30
N LYS A 132 2.64 -2.99 -26.93
CA LYS A 132 4.11 -3.04 -26.93
C LYS A 132 4.69 -4.02 -25.92
N GLN A 133 3.98 -4.28 -24.83
CA GLN A 133 4.39 -5.25 -23.81
C GLN A 133 4.07 -6.70 -24.19
N LEU A 134 3.18 -6.92 -25.17
CA LEU A 134 2.93 -8.24 -25.76
C LEU A 134 4.02 -8.56 -26.80
N ASP A 135 5.27 -8.60 -26.34
CA ASP A 135 6.51 -8.58 -27.15
C ASP A 135 7.01 -9.96 -27.56
N GLN A 136 6.44 -11.04 -27.02
CA GLN A 136 6.84 -12.39 -27.35
C GLN A 136 6.14 -12.92 -28.62
N PRO A 137 6.75 -13.88 -29.36
CA PRO A 137 6.11 -14.51 -30.49
C PRO A 137 4.72 -15.04 -30.13
N PRO A 138 3.66 -14.67 -30.88
CA PRO A 138 2.28 -15.05 -30.54
C PRO A 138 2.07 -16.56 -30.64
N MET A 139 1.31 -17.11 -29.72
CA MET A 139 0.83 -18.47 -29.75
C MET A 139 -0.53 -18.55 -30.42
N PRO A 140 -0.75 -19.42 -31.38
CA PRO A 140 -2.06 -19.59 -32.02
C PRO A 140 -3.15 -19.89 -31.00
N GLY A 141 -4.27 -19.14 -31.06
CA GLY A 141 -5.41 -19.32 -30.15
C GLY A 141 -5.25 -18.72 -28.73
N TRP A 142 -4.11 -18.08 -28.45
CA TRP A 142 -3.92 -17.41 -27.17
C TRP A 142 -4.43 -15.97 -27.25
N VAL A 143 -5.54 -15.71 -26.55
CA VAL A 143 -6.27 -14.43 -26.59
C VAL A 143 -5.97 -13.61 -25.35
N HIS A 144 -5.81 -12.30 -25.52
CA HIS A 144 -5.68 -11.32 -24.45
C HIS A 144 -6.92 -10.44 -24.39
N TRP A 145 -7.51 -10.36 -23.20
CA TRP A 145 -8.61 -9.46 -22.88
C TRP A 145 -8.09 -8.36 -21.96
N TYR A 146 -8.51 -7.13 -22.21
CA TYR A 146 -8.12 -5.96 -21.42
C TYR A 146 -9.34 -5.29 -20.83
N PHE A 147 -9.27 -5.02 -19.52
CA PHE A 147 -10.30 -4.35 -18.77
C PHE A 147 -9.71 -3.22 -17.94
N THR A 148 -10.45 -2.12 -17.82
CA THR A 148 -10.10 -0.96 -17.02
C THR A 148 -11.05 -0.80 -15.85
N PHE A 149 -10.76 0.16 -15.01
CA PHE A 149 -11.67 0.62 -13.96
C PHE A 149 -13.05 1.03 -14.53
N ASP A 150 -13.09 1.55 -15.74
CA ASP A 150 -14.31 2.03 -16.41
C ASP A 150 -15.20 0.90 -16.92
N ASP A 151 -14.65 -0.28 -17.09
CA ASP A 151 -15.39 -1.47 -17.56
C ASP A 151 -16.16 -2.18 -16.44
N ASN A 152 -16.04 -1.71 -15.18
CA ASN A 152 -16.73 -2.31 -14.05
C ASN A 152 -18.13 -1.69 -13.82
N PRO A 153 -19.21 -2.35 -14.26
CA PRO A 153 -20.58 -1.81 -14.15
C PRO A 153 -21.10 -1.72 -12.70
N ALA A 154 -20.42 -2.37 -11.74
CA ALA A 154 -20.80 -2.31 -10.32
C ALA A 154 -20.29 -1.04 -9.63
N LEU A 155 -19.47 -0.21 -10.29
CA LEU A 155 -18.97 1.04 -9.75
C LEU A 155 -19.94 2.18 -10.04
N THR A 156 -20.67 2.61 -8.99
CA THR A 156 -21.46 3.85 -9.09
C THR A 156 -20.55 5.06 -9.27
N PRO A 157 -21.03 6.18 -9.85
CA PRO A 157 -20.25 7.41 -10.00
C PRO A 157 -19.62 7.88 -8.68
N GLU A 158 -20.37 7.82 -7.58
CA GLU A 158 -19.90 8.24 -6.24
C GLU A 158 -18.78 7.32 -5.74
N LYS A 159 -18.94 6.00 -5.93
CA LYS A 159 -17.91 5.03 -5.53
C LYS A 159 -16.65 5.18 -6.35
N ARG A 160 -16.81 5.47 -7.64
CA ARG A 160 -15.70 5.76 -8.55
C ARG A 160 -14.91 7.00 -8.09
N GLU A 161 -15.60 8.09 -7.78
CA GLU A 161 -14.99 9.33 -7.30
C GLU A 161 -14.22 9.10 -5.99
N GLN A 162 -14.81 8.33 -5.06
CA GLN A 162 -14.14 7.93 -3.82
C GLN A 162 -12.84 7.17 -4.04
N LEU A 163 -12.84 6.22 -4.97
CA LEU A 163 -11.65 5.41 -5.27
C LEU A 163 -10.59 6.24 -5.97
N LEU A 164 -10.97 7.12 -6.90
CA LEU A 164 -10.07 8.05 -7.57
C LEU A 164 -9.44 9.05 -6.58
N ALA A 165 -10.20 9.52 -5.60
CA ALA A 165 -9.70 10.41 -4.55
C ALA A 165 -8.63 9.75 -3.64
N GLY A 166 -8.60 8.43 -3.57
CA GLY A 166 -7.62 7.68 -2.75
C GLY A 166 -6.32 7.32 -3.46
N VAL A 167 -6.19 7.62 -4.77
CA VAL A 167 -5.05 7.17 -5.58
C VAL A 167 -4.42 8.35 -6.30
N ALA A 168 -3.16 8.66 -5.99
CA ALA A 168 -2.44 9.76 -6.63
C ALA A 168 -2.19 9.47 -8.13
N PRO A 169 -2.58 10.38 -9.04
CA PRO A 169 -2.27 10.25 -10.47
C PRO A 169 -0.75 10.15 -10.72
N GLY A 170 -0.35 9.33 -11.70
CA GLY A 170 1.05 9.13 -12.07
C GLY A 170 1.81 8.08 -11.25
N THR A 171 1.24 7.60 -10.14
CA THR A 171 1.85 6.51 -9.35
C THR A 171 1.66 5.15 -10.03
N LYS A 172 2.48 4.16 -9.64
CA LYS A 172 2.28 2.76 -10.05
C LYS A 172 0.87 2.29 -9.68
N LEU A 173 0.40 2.61 -8.48
CA LEU A 173 -0.93 2.23 -8.01
C LEU A 173 -2.02 2.78 -8.94
N TRP A 174 -1.92 4.05 -9.32
CA TRP A 174 -2.85 4.66 -10.28
C TRP A 174 -2.79 3.99 -11.66
N LYS A 175 -1.56 3.75 -12.15
CA LYS A 175 -1.34 3.06 -13.43
C LYS A 175 -1.98 1.66 -13.42
N ASN A 176 -1.72 0.88 -12.37
CA ASN A 176 -2.22 -0.49 -12.27
C ASN A 176 -3.73 -0.56 -11.99
N LYS A 177 -4.23 0.20 -10.99
CA LYS A 177 -5.62 0.06 -10.51
C LYS A 177 -6.63 0.86 -11.34
N ILE A 178 -6.24 2.04 -11.84
CA ILE A 178 -7.15 2.91 -12.58
C ILE A 178 -7.02 2.69 -14.08
N LYS A 179 -5.78 2.63 -14.58
CA LYS A 179 -5.53 2.49 -16.03
C LYS A 179 -5.43 1.06 -16.51
N GLY A 180 -5.40 0.07 -15.62
CA GLY A 180 -5.24 -1.34 -16.01
C GLY A 180 -3.91 -1.65 -16.70
N LEU A 181 -2.90 -0.81 -16.53
CA LEU A 181 -1.60 -0.94 -17.19
C LEU A 181 -0.54 -1.48 -16.25
N ARG A 182 0.37 -2.29 -16.77
CA ARG A 182 1.52 -2.80 -16.03
C ARG A 182 2.53 -1.69 -15.79
N GLY A 183 3.24 -1.74 -14.66
CA GLY A 183 4.27 -0.76 -14.34
C GLY A 183 5.07 -1.15 -13.11
N ARG A 184 6.30 -0.63 -13.05
CA ARG A 184 7.16 -0.66 -11.86
C ARG A 184 7.10 0.69 -11.16
N SER A 185 7.39 0.68 -9.88
CA SER A 185 7.70 1.91 -9.15
C SER A 185 9.12 2.35 -9.54
N THR A 186 9.25 3.55 -10.10
CA THR A 186 10.55 4.09 -10.55
C THR A 186 10.61 5.58 -10.26
N GLY A 187 11.82 6.12 -10.12
CA GLY A 187 12.04 7.53 -9.83
C GLY A 187 11.67 7.91 -8.40
N LEU A 188 11.25 9.16 -8.18
CA LEU A 188 10.89 9.65 -6.85
C LEU A 188 9.62 8.98 -6.32
N VAL A 189 9.65 8.68 -5.03
CA VAL A 189 8.50 8.10 -4.30
C VAL A 189 7.39 9.12 -4.13
N PHE A 190 7.76 10.38 -3.83
CA PHE A 190 6.81 11.47 -3.63
C PHE A 190 7.01 12.59 -4.65
N SER A 191 5.93 13.30 -4.97
CA SER A 191 5.96 14.50 -5.78
C SER A 191 5.48 15.67 -4.92
N LEU A 192 6.44 16.35 -4.29
CA LEU A 192 6.15 17.52 -3.48
C LEU A 192 5.77 18.68 -4.39
N GLN A 193 4.65 19.33 -4.12
CA GLN A 193 4.12 20.47 -4.87
C GLN A 193 4.00 21.69 -3.94
N ASP A 194 4.01 22.91 -4.53
CA ASP A 194 3.87 24.16 -3.76
C ASP A 194 2.65 24.17 -2.84
N ARG A 195 1.56 23.55 -3.27
CA ARG A 195 0.33 23.43 -2.44
C ARG A 195 0.50 22.55 -1.18
N SER A 196 1.55 21.76 -1.11
CA SER A 196 1.92 20.98 0.08
C SER A 196 2.75 21.77 1.08
N LEU A 197 3.10 23.02 0.76
CA LEU A 197 3.90 23.89 1.60
C LEU A 197 3.03 25.03 2.16
N ILE A 198 3.23 25.33 3.44
CA ILE A 198 2.59 26.47 4.12
C ILE A 198 3.63 27.28 4.86
N HIS A 199 3.55 28.62 4.77
CA HIS A 199 4.42 29.50 5.54
C HIS A 199 4.02 29.54 7.02
N ALA A 200 5.01 29.45 7.92
CA ALA A 200 4.81 29.49 9.36
C ALA A 200 4.00 30.70 9.82
N GLY A 201 4.31 31.89 9.30
CA GLY A 201 3.58 33.11 9.62
C GLY A 201 2.11 33.09 9.19
N THR A 202 1.81 32.44 8.08
CA THR A 202 0.43 32.26 7.60
C THR A 202 -0.34 31.31 8.52
N LEU A 203 0.25 30.14 8.80
CA LEU A 203 -0.38 29.15 9.67
C LEU A 203 -0.62 29.70 11.08
N LYS A 204 0.38 30.41 11.65
CA LYS A 204 0.27 31.00 12.98
C LYS A 204 -0.88 32.00 13.09
N LYS A 205 -1.01 32.89 12.09
CA LYS A 205 -2.14 33.83 12.00
C LYS A 205 -3.49 33.11 11.91
N GLN A 206 -3.58 32.02 11.16
CA GLN A 206 -4.80 31.23 11.03
C GLN A 206 -5.18 30.54 12.36
N ILE A 207 -4.18 30.04 13.11
CA ILE A 207 -4.39 29.47 14.46
C ILE A 207 -4.88 30.56 15.42
N GLU A 208 -4.20 31.71 15.48
CA GLU A 208 -4.54 32.83 16.34
C GLU A 208 -5.96 33.39 16.07
N LYS A 209 -6.34 33.47 14.80
CA LYS A 209 -7.70 33.89 14.38
C LYS A 209 -8.75 32.78 14.52
N LYS A 210 -8.36 31.58 14.98
CA LYS A 210 -9.26 30.42 15.10
C LYS A 210 -9.88 29.98 13.76
N GLU A 211 -9.20 30.24 12.66
CA GLU A 211 -9.58 29.76 11.32
C GLU A 211 -9.20 28.29 11.14
N ILE A 212 -8.11 27.84 11.78
CA ILE A 212 -7.65 26.46 11.81
C ILE A 212 -7.61 25.97 13.26
N HIS A 213 -8.17 24.79 13.49
CA HIS A 213 -8.11 24.06 14.74
C HIS A 213 -7.49 22.68 14.55
N PHE A 214 -6.69 22.25 15.50
CA PHE A 214 -6.12 20.91 15.51
C PHE A 214 -6.95 19.98 16.40
N MET A 215 -7.43 18.86 15.81
CA MET A 215 -8.16 17.83 16.57
C MET A 215 -7.22 16.82 17.20
N GLN A 216 -6.03 16.64 16.62
CA GLN A 216 -4.98 15.75 17.10
C GLN A 216 -3.62 16.39 16.88
N VAL A 217 -2.74 16.26 17.88
CA VAL A 217 -1.33 16.67 17.80
C VAL A 217 -0.49 15.53 18.37
N SER A 218 0.59 15.17 17.69
CA SER A 218 1.46 14.05 18.04
C SER A 218 2.89 14.33 17.57
N ALA A 219 3.83 13.50 18.02
CA ALA A 219 5.19 13.54 17.54
C ALA A 219 5.63 12.13 17.15
N GLY A 220 6.56 12.06 16.20
CA GLY A 220 7.20 10.81 15.79
C GLY A 220 8.71 10.93 15.92
N VAL A 221 9.35 9.80 16.20
CA VAL A 221 10.80 9.70 16.40
C VAL A 221 11.31 8.48 15.66
N ASP A 222 12.22 8.70 14.75
CA ASP A 222 13.02 7.66 14.12
C ASP A 222 14.47 7.75 14.61
N THR A 223 15.10 6.59 14.87
CA THR A 223 16.41 6.57 15.52
C THR A 223 17.41 5.72 14.75
N SER A 224 18.60 6.28 14.50
CA SER A 224 19.73 5.55 13.98
C SER A 224 21.01 5.92 14.74
N TYR A 225 21.68 4.91 15.27
CA TYR A 225 22.91 5.07 16.06
C TYR A 225 24.19 4.80 15.24
N SER A 226 24.10 4.63 13.94
CA SER A 226 25.26 4.38 13.09
C SER A 226 26.21 5.58 13.10
N GLN A 227 27.52 5.31 13.23
CA GLN A 227 28.58 6.31 13.08
C GLN A 227 29.13 6.38 11.65
N LYS A 228 28.90 5.33 10.87
CA LYS A 228 29.46 5.16 9.52
C LYS A 228 28.50 5.62 8.43
N SER A 229 27.22 5.64 8.74
CA SER A 229 26.17 6.10 7.86
C SER A 229 25.87 7.59 8.12
N PRO A 230 25.44 8.35 7.12
CA PRO A 230 24.86 9.67 7.31
C PRO A 230 23.51 9.61 8.04
N ASP A 231 23.08 8.43 8.49
CA ASP A 231 21.82 8.20 9.19
C ASP A 231 21.65 9.16 10.37
N THR A 232 20.42 9.58 10.55
CA THR A 232 20.06 10.63 11.48
C THR A 232 19.01 10.15 12.49
N PHE A 233 19.00 10.84 13.65
CA PHE A 233 17.82 10.81 14.52
C PHE A 233 16.86 11.85 13.99
N ALA A 234 15.65 11.47 13.75
CA ALA A 234 14.62 12.39 13.28
C ALA A 234 13.51 12.56 14.32
N PHE A 235 13.19 13.82 14.61
CA PHE A 235 12.05 14.20 15.45
C PHE A 235 11.09 15.01 14.60
N VAL A 236 9.84 14.61 14.60
CA VAL A 236 8.77 15.30 13.88
C VAL A 236 7.64 15.66 14.84
N PHE A 237 7.18 16.91 14.76
CA PHE A 237 6.02 17.43 15.47
C PHE A 237 4.93 17.73 14.45
N SER A 238 3.78 17.08 14.57
CA SER A 238 2.71 17.18 13.59
C SER A 238 1.33 17.24 14.20
N GLY A 239 0.35 17.67 13.42
CA GLY A 239 -1.03 17.71 13.84
C GLY A 239 -2.00 17.43 12.71
N ILE A 240 -3.24 17.10 13.08
CA ILE A 240 -4.35 16.90 12.16
C ILE A 240 -5.41 17.95 12.49
N THR A 241 -5.80 18.70 11.48
CA THR A 241 -6.77 19.77 11.60
C THR A 241 -8.21 19.27 11.58
N THR A 242 -9.16 20.09 12.01
CA THR A 242 -10.58 19.75 11.99
C THR A 242 -11.15 19.61 10.57
N ASP A 243 -10.53 20.25 9.58
CA ASP A 243 -10.81 20.05 8.16
C ASP A 243 -10.01 18.86 7.55
N ARG A 244 -9.45 18.00 8.44
CA ARG A 244 -8.85 16.71 8.13
C ARG A 244 -7.55 16.76 7.32
N LYS A 245 -6.83 17.86 7.40
CA LYS A 245 -5.49 17.95 6.82
C LYS A 245 -4.43 17.56 7.84
N LYS A 246 -3.45 16.82 7.40
CA LYS A 246 -2.23 16.56 8.16
C LYS A 246 -1.25 17.69 7.92
N VAL A 247 -0.68 18.23 9.00
CA VAL A 247 0.31 19.32 8.94
C VAL A 247 1.56 18.91 9.71
N THR A 248 2.73 18.82 9.06
CA THR A 248 4.01 18.77 9.75
C THR A 248 4.38 20.19 10.18
N LEU A 249 4.48 20.39 11.48
CA LEU A 249 4.72 21.69 12.11
C LEU A 249 6.22 21.96 12.31
N ALA A 250 7.00 20.91 12.57
CA ALA A 250 8.45 20.99 12.68
C ALA A 250 9.08 19.61 12.48
N ALA A 251 10.24 19.59 11.85
CA ALA A 251 11.14 18.44 11.74
C ALA A 251 12.54 18.82 12.18
N LYS A 252 13.20 17.94 12.93
CA LYS A 252 14.57 18.13 13.40
C LYS A 252 15.36 16.85 13.21
N VAL A 253 16.56 16.99 12.66
CA VAL A 253 17.50 15.88 12.50
C VAL A 253 18.75 16.10 13.37
N LEU A 254 19.28 15.00 13.89
CA LEU A 254 20.53 14.93 14.62
C LEU A 254 21.36 13.82 13.99
N ASN A 255 22.68 14.02 13.87
CA ASN A 255 23.56 13.08 13.21
C ASN A 255 24.76 12.75 14.11
N ASN A 256 25.19 11.49 14.11
CA ASN A 256 26.38 11.03 14.81
C ASN A 256 27.67 11.16 13.98
N GLN A 257 27.56 11.45 12.70
CA GLN A 257 28.72 11.57 11.81
C GLN A 257 29.62 12.73 12.28
N GLY A 258 30.89 12.44 12.44
CA GLY A 258 31.89 13.44 12.87
C GLY A 258 31.80 13.85 14.34
N ARG A 259 30.91 13.30 15.15
CA ARG A 259 30.89 13.55 16.60
C ARG A 259 32.02 12.82 17.29
N ARG A 260 32.73 13.53 18.17
CA ARG A 260 33.75 12.92 19.03
C ARG A 260 33.14 11.92 20.02
N VAL A 261 31.95 12.23 20.53
CA VAL A 261 31.15 11.36 21.38
C VAL A 261 29.81 11.17 20.69
N PRO A 262 29.50 9.96 20.21
CA PRO A 262 28.20 9.68 19.60
C PRO A 262 27.06 9.80 20.59
N LEU A 263 25.88 10.16 20.11
CA LEU A 263 24.66 10.10 20.89
C LEU A 263 24.31 8.65 21.21
N ALA A 264 23.99 8.41 22.48
CA ALA A 264 23.50 7.14 23.00
C ALA A 264 21.98 7.24 23.29
N PRO A 265 21.27 6.13 23.50
CA PRO A 265 19.86 6.15 23.85
C PRO A 265 19.50 7.04 25.04
N SER A 266 20.41 7.17 26.03
CA SER A 266 20.25 8.04 27.19
C SER A 266 20.29 9.55 26.89
N ASP A 267 20.88 9.94 25.75
CA ASP A 267 21.00 11.36 25.37
C ASP A 267 19.75 11.87 24.65
N ILE A 268 18.93 10.95 24.11
CA ILE A 268 17.76 11.30 23.33
C ILE A 268 16.64 11.95 24.14
N PRO A 269 16.28 11.46 25.35
CA PRO A 269 15.15 12.01 26.09
C PRO A 269 15.21 13.50 26.37
N PRO A 270 16.31 14.10 26.87
CA PRO A 270 16.39 15.52 27.07
C PRO A 270 16.36 16.33 25.76
N LEU A 271 16.97 15.82 24.67
CA LEU A 271 16.94 16.48 23.36
C LEU A 271 15.53 16.49 22.77
N LEU A 272 14.81 15.38 22.92
CA LEU A 272 13.42 15.24 22.50
C LEU A 272 12.49 16.11 23.34
N ALA A 273 12.65 16.14 24.67
CA ALA A 273 11.86 17.00 25.55
C ALA A 273 12.01 18.48 25.18
N ASN A 274 13.24 18.94 24.94
CA ASN A 274 13.51 20.30 24.49
C ASN A 274 12.85 20.61 23.14
N PHE A 275 12.86 19.67 22.18
CA PHE A 275 12.19 19.83 20.90
C PHE A 275 10.68 19.93 21.08
N LEU A 276 10.08 19.10 21.91
CA LEU A 276 8.64 19.09 22.16
C LEU A 276 8.16 20.37 22.86
N GLU A 277 8.90 20.83 23.88
CA GLU A 277 8.55 22.09 24.61
C GLU A 277 8.72 23.31 23.70
N ALA A 278 9.80 23.41 22.92
CA ALA A 278 10.00 24.52 21.98
C ALA A 278 8.84 24.61 20.96
N ASN A 279 8.36 23.48 20.44
CA ASN A 279 7.23 23.46 19.53
C ASN A 279 5.90 23.74 20.24
N ARG A 280 5.73 23.25 21.47
CA ARG A 280 4.56 23.59 22.31
C ARG A 280 4.46 25.08 22.55
N GLU A 281 5.55 25.73 22.92
CA GLU A 281 5.60 27.20 23.14
C GLU A 281 5.35 27.96 21.83
N HIS A 282 6.00 27.53 20.75
CA HIS A 282 5.91 28.23 19.47
C HIS A 282 4.51 28.18 18.85
N TRP A 283 3.87 27.00 18.85
CA TRP A 283 2.58 26.79 18.20
C TRP A 283 1.37 26.90 19.15
N GLY A 284 1.60 26.90 20.47
CA GLY A 284 0.51 26.77 21.45
C GLY A 284 -0.21 25.42 21.40
N LEU A 285 0.45 24.39 20.87
CA LEU A 285 -0.11 23.04 20.63
C LEU A 285 0.62 21.99 21.48
N PHE A 286 -0.11 20.96 21.94
CA PHE A 286 0.43 19.94 22.83
C PHE A 286 0.35 18.54 22.18
N ALA A 287 1.53 17.95 21.89
CA ALA A 287 1.66 16.58 21.40
C ALA A 287 1.72 15.59 22.57
N ARG A 288 0.57 15.14 23.08
CA ARG A 288 0.56 14.20 24.20
C ARG A 288 1.30 12.89 23.87
N SER A 289 1.04 12.32 22.71
CA SER A 289 1.62 11.03 22.28
C SER A 289 2.85 11.25 21.41
N VAL A 290 3.94 10.58 21.79
CA VAL A 290 5.22 10.58 21.08
C VAL A 290 5.52 9.14 20.67
N PHE A 291 5.49 8.88 19.38
CA PHE A 291 5.67 7.55 18.81
C PHE A 291 7.14 7.35 18.39
N ILE A 292 7.83 6.44 19.09
CA ILE A 292 9.24 6.14 18.86
C ILE A 292 9.34 4.83 18.07
N ASP A 293 10.29 4.74 17.14
CA ASP A 293 10.55 3.50 16.40
C ASP A 293 10.49 2.28 17.33
N SER A 294 9.58 1.36 17.04
CA SER A 294 9.35 0.17 17.87
C SER A 294 10.49 -0.85 17.81
N ALA A 295 11.48 -0.67 16.93
CA ALA A 295 12.70 -1.48 16.91
C ALA A 295 13.75 -0.99 17.92
N ASP A 296 13.57 0.22 18.48
CA ASP A 296 14.50 0.83 19.44
C ASP A 296 13.94 0.79 20.88
N ASP A 297 13.86 -0.38 21.45
CA ASP A 297 13.46 -0.59 22.85
C ASP A 297 14.34 0.16 23.86
N ALA A 298 15.60 0.40 23.51
CA ALA A 298 16.54 1.11 24.39
C ALA A 298 16.14 2.57 24.57
N THR A 299 15.89 3.29 23.46
CA THR A 299 15.44 4.68 23.51
C THR A 299 14.06 4.82 24.14
N ILE A 300 13.14 3.91 23.84
CA ILE A 300 11.80 3.89 24.47
C ILE A 300 11.95 3.77 26.00
N THR A 301 12.79 2.83 26.45
CA THR A 301 13.03 2.61 27.88
C THR A 301 13.64 3.85 28.55
N GLU A 302 14.62 4.49 27.94
CA GLU A 302 15.24 5.72 28.46
C GLU A 302 14.25 6.88 28.50
N CYS A 303 13.41 7.06 27.49
CA CYS A 303 12.34 8.06 27.49
C CYS A 303 11.31 7.81 28.62
N GLN A 304 10.95 6.56 28.86
CA GLN A 304 10.05 6.21 29.98
C GLN A 304 10.68 6.43 31.36
N LYS A 305 12.00 6.16 31.49
CA LYS A 305 12.75 6.52 32.72
C LYS A 305 12.79 8.03 32.92
N TYR A 306 13.13 8.78 31.87
CA TYR A 306 13.14 10.24 31.88
C TYR A 306 11.79 10.83 32.30
N LYS A 307 10.70 10.29 31.76
CA LYS A 307 9.35 10.67 32.17
C LYS A 307 9.12 10.53 33.65
N ARG A 308 9.48 9.38 34.23
CA ARG A 308 9.29 9.09 35.67
C ARG A 308 10.16 9.99 36.56
N GLN A 309 11.39 10.28 36.13
CA GLN A 309 12.36 11.07 36.89
C GLN A 309 12.06 12.57 36.86
N ASN A 310 11.56 13.08 35.73
CA ASN A 310 11.36 14.51 35.50
C ASN A 310 9.89 14.93 35.50
N GLY A 311 8.95 14.03 35.78
CA GLY A 311 7.52 14.35 35.76
C GLY A 311 6.99 14.77 34.39
N SER A 312 7.58 14.26 33.29
CA SER A 312 7.21 14.63 31.93
C SER A 312 5.74 14.29 31.63
N ILE A 313 5.05 15.22 31.00
CA ILE A 313 3.65 15.11 30.60
C ILE A 313 3.45 14.32 29.30
N TYR A 314 4.54 14.02 28.58
CA TYR A 314 4.51 13.29 27.31
C TYR A 314 4.36 11.79 27.53
N GLU A 315 3.62 11.13 26.61
CA GLU A 315 3.46 9.67 26.57
C GLU A 315 4.36 9.09 25.48
N PHE A 316 5.46 8.45 25.89
CA PHE A 316 6.41 7.79 24.97
C PHE A 316 5.97 6.36 24.71
N VAL A 317 5.58 6.07 23.48
CA VAL A 317 5.02 4.78 23.08
C VAL A 317 5.71 4.24 21.81
N PRO A 318 5.80 2.92 21.66
CA PRO A 318 6.33 2.34 20.43
C PRO A 318 5.44 2.66 19.23
N ALA A 319 6.06 2.97 18.09
CA ALA A 319 5.37 3.26 16.86
C ALA A 319 4.67 2.02 16.29
N TRP A 320 3.55 2.24 15.62
CA TRP A 320 2.77 1.18 14.99
C TRP A 320 3.38 0.78 13.65
N LYS A 321 4.02 -0.41 13.56
CA LYS A 321 4.69 -0.91 12.34
C LYS A 321 3.93 -2.01 11.58
N LYS A 322 2.69 -2.34 11.95
CA LYS A 322 1.91 -3.39 11.25
C LYS A 322 1.41 -2.98 9.85
N THR A 323 1.45 -1.70 9.52
CA THR A 323 1.13 -1.23 8.17
C THR A 323 2.37 -1.31 7.29
N LYS A 324 2.29 -1.96 6.14
CA LYS A 324 3.42 -2.10 5.20
C LYS A 324 3.90 -0.73 4.73
N ILE A 325 5.19 -0.61 4.42
CA ILE A 325 5.81 0.64 3.93
C ILE A 325 5.07 1.16 2.69
N ILE A 326 4.80 0.30 1.72
CA ILE A 326 4.08 0.68 0.50
C ILE A 326 2.67 1.26 0.77
N ASP A 327 1.96 0.73 1.77
CA ASP A 327 0.63 1.24 2.13
C ASP A 327 0.72 2.62 2.79
N ARG A 328 1.76 2.87 3.59
CA ARG A 328 2.05 4.19 4.18
C ARG A 328 2.37 5.22 3.10
N ILE A 329 3.23 4.84 2.16
CA ILE A 329 3.61 5.67 1.01
C ILE A 329 2.38 6.03 0.17
N ASN A 330 1.53 5.06 -0.17
CA ASN A 330 0.34 5.28 -0.97
C ASN A 330 -0.65 6.23 -0.29
N LEU A 331 -0.85 6.10 1.02
CA LEU A 331 -1.69 7.03 1.80
C LEU A 331 -1.14 8.45 1.75
N GLN A 332 0.14 8.62 2.08
CA GLN A 332 0.81 9.92 2.10
C GLN A 332 0.80 10.58 0.72
N ALA A 333 1.17 9.85 -0.34
CA ALA A 333 1.14 10.33 -1.72
C ALA A 333 -0.29 10.74 -2.15
N GLY A 334 -1.30 9.98 -1.75
CA GLY A 334 -2.70 10.32 -1.98
C GLY A 334 -3.08 11.66 -1.32
N TRP A 335 -2.75 11.85 -0.04
CA TRP A 335 -3.04 13.10 0.67
C TRP A 335 -2.27 14.29 0.10
N MET A 336 -1.00 14.11 -0.27
CA MET A 336 -0.21 15.14 -0.95
C MET A 336 -0.86 15.56 -2.28
N ALA A 337 -1.30 14.58 -3.08
CA ALA A 337 -1.97 14.84 -4.36
C ALA A 337 -3.29 15.60 -4.21
N HIS A 338 -3.98 15.47 -3.07
CA HIS A 338 -5.25 16.18 -2.81
C HIS A 338 -5.09 17.47 -1.99
N GLY A 339 -3.86 17.77 -1.53
CA GLY A 339 -3.60 18.94 -0.67
C GLY A 339 -4.04 18.75 0.79
N ASP A 340 -4.17 17.49 1.21
CA ASP A 340 -4.49 17.11 2.59
C ASP A 340 -3.24 16.84 3.44
N PHE A 341 -2.04 17.01 2.86
CA PHE A 341 -0.75 16.86 3.51
C PHE A 341 0.07 18.13 3.32
N LEU A 342 0.36 18.81 4.43
CA LEU A 342 1.04 20.09 4.46
C LEU A 342 2.31 20.03 5.32
N LEU A 343 3.34 20.79 4.93
CA LEU A 343 4.57 21.00 5.69
C LEU A 343 4.79 22.49 5.91
N VAL A 344 5.18 22.85 7.12
CA VAL A 344 5.59 24.24 7.42
C VAL A 344 7.00 24.47 6.87
N GLN A 345 7.10 25.26 5.82
CA GLN A 345 8.29 25.39 5.01
C GLN A 345 9.55 25.74 5.84
N GLU A 346 9.43 26.70 6.76
CA GLU A 346 10.57 27.19 7.53
C GLU A 346 11.06 26.25 8.63
N TYR A 347 10.24 25.26 9.02
CA TYR A 347 10.55 24.36 10.14
C TYR A 347 10.67 22.89 9.72
N CYS A 348 10.36 22.57 8.46
CA CYS A 348 10.36 21.19 7.94
C CYS A 348 11.39 20.97 6.83
N GLN A 349 12.41 21.83 6.69
CA GLN A 349 13.38 21.70 5.61
C GLN A 349 14.03 20.31 5.51
N PRO A 350 14.44 19.64 6.63
CA PRO A 350 14.99 18.29 6.53
C PRO A 350 14.01 17.26 5.90
N GLU A 351 12.73 17.34 6.23
CA GLU A 351 11.71 16.46 5.65
C GLU A 351 11.44 16.80 4.18
N ILE A 352 11.43 18.07 3.83
CA ILE A 352 11.28 18.55 2.44
C ILE A 352 12.43 18.02 1.58
N ASP A 353 13.66 18.06 2.09
CA ASP A 353 14.87 17.58 1.39
C ASP A 353 14.79 16.05 1.19
N GLU A 354 14.40 15.30 2.23
CA GLU A 354 14.21 13.85 2.12
C GLU A 354 13.09 13.50 1.14
N LEU A 355 11.92 14.15 1.19
CA LEU A 355 10.81 13.90 0.26
C LEU A 355 11.20 14.15 -1.20
N ASN A 356 12.06 15.15 -1.45
CA ASN A 356 12.54 15.47 -2.80
C ASN A 356 13.66 14.53 -3.29
N ALA A 357 14.27 13.75 -2.40
CA ALA A 357 15.34 12.80 -2.73
C ALA A 357 14.89 11.34 -2.65
N TYR A 358 13.78 11.05 -1.95
CA TYR A 358 13.34 9.68 -1.69
C TYR A 358 12.90 8.98 -2.97
N SER A 359 13.62 7.94 -3.36
CA SER A 359 13.48 7.24 -4.63
C SER A 359 13.12 5.77 -4.45
N TRP A 360 12.56 5.18 -5.51
CA TRP A 360 12.34 3.75 -5.56
C TRP A 360 13.64 3.01 -5.87
N ASP A 361 13.83 1.87 -5.22
CA ASP A 361 14.91 0.94 -5.51
C ASP A 361 14.76 0.40 -6.95
N GLU A 362 15.81 0.47 -7.75
CA GLU A 362 15.75 0.05 -9.16
C GLU A 362 15.64 -1.47 -9.33
N ASP A 363 16.15 -2.23 -8.36
CA ASP A 363 16.17 -3.70 -8.42
C ASP A 363 14.94 -4.33 -7.74
N ARG A 364 14.33 -3.63 -6.76
CA ARG A 364 13.21 -4.15 -5.95
C ARG A 364 11.94 -3.33 -6.16
N ASP A 365 10.95 -3.91 -6.81
CA ASP A 365 9.68 -3.23 -7.05
C ASP A 365 8.88 -2.99 -5.76
N ASN A 366 8.28 -1.79 -5.62
CA ASN A 366 7.54 -1.31 -4.46
C ASN A 366 8.38 -1.19 -3.16
N VAL A 367 9.69 -1.19 -3.28
CA VAL A 367 10.62 -0.96 -2.16
C VAL A 367 11.33 0.36 -2.44
N PRO A 368 11.28 1.33 -1.52
CA PRO A 368 12.12 2.52 -1.66
C PRO A 368 13.58 2.18 -1.35
N GLU A 369 14.49 3.03 -1.81
CA GLU A 369 15.91 2.97 -1.43
C GLU A 369 16.06 3.21 0.07
N ASP A 370 16.95 2.42 0.71
CA ASP A 370 17.29 2.61 2.12
C ASP A 370 18.23 3.83 2.28
N GLY A 371 18.04 4.60 3.32
CA GLY A 371 19.06 5.52 3.80
C GLY A 371 18.65 6.95 4.11
N ASN A 372 17.88 7.64 3.31
CA ASN A 372 17.49 9.05 3.55
C ASN A 372 15.97 9.16 3.73
N ASP A 373 15.44 8.51 4.76
CA ASP A 373 14.00 8.45 4.99
C ASP A 373 13.60 8.61 6.47
N HIS A 374 14.51 9.09 7.29
CA HIS A 374 14.33 9.15 8.74
C HIS A 374 13.26 10.14 9.17
N THR A 375 13.20 11.34 8.56
CA THR A 375 12.12 12.31 8.84
C THR A 375 10.79 11.81 8.27
N ILE A 376 10.81 11.15 7.10
CA ILE A 376 9.62 10.53 6.50
C ILE A 376 9.08 9.44 7.42
N ASN A 377 9.93 8.56 7.95
CA ASN A 377 9.54 7.52 8.89
C ASN A 377 9.01 8.12 10.20
N ALA A 378 9.73 9.08 10.80
CA ALA A 378 9.28 9.78 11.99
C ALA A 378 7.92 10.46 11.80
N ASP A 379 7.72 11.12 10.66
CA ASP A 379 6.44 11.73 10.32
C ASP A 379 5.34 10.68 10.20
N GLN A 380 5.60 9.58 9.50
CA GLN A 380 4.66 8.47 9.37
C GLN A 380 4.28 7.87 10.74
N TYR A 381 5.22 7.74 11.67
CA TYR A 381 4.91 7.27 13.03
C TYR A 381 3.96 8.23 13.76
N SER A 382 4.07 9.53 13.53
CA SER A 382 3.23 10.53 14.16
C SER A 382 1.75 10.42 13.77
N TRP A 383 1.43 10.16 12.51
CA TRP A 383 0.06 10.16 12.00
C TRP A 383 -0.55 8.77 11.81
N LEU A 384 0.25 7.71 11.75
CA LEU A 384 -0.22 6.37 11.41
C LEU A 384 -1.35 5.85 12.32
N PRO A 385 -1.34 6.06 13.66
CA PRO A 385 -2.46 5.71 14.53
C PRO A 385 -3.75 6.46 14.22
N TYR A 386 -3.65 7.62 13.59
CA TYR A 386 -4.72 8.57 13.31
C TYR A 386 -5.07 8.69 11.83
N LYS A 387 -4.57 7.81 10.98
CA LYS A 387 -4.72 7.86 9.51
C LYS A 387 -6.17 7.98 9.02
N SER A 388 -7.13 7.46 9.77
CA SER A 388 -8.56 7.57 9.45
C SER A 388 -9.13 8.99 9.66
N LEU A 389 -8.40 9.86 10.33
CA LEU A 389 -8.78 11.27 10.54
C LEU A 389 -8.29 12.18 9.40
N ILE A 390 -7.44 11.69 8.50
CA ILE A 390 -6.84 12.47 7.41
C ILE A 390 -7.60 12.22 6.10
N GLY A 391 -7.69 13.25 5.27
CA GLY A 391 -8.38 13.23 3.98
C GLY A 391 -9.85 13.57 4.06
N SER A 392 -10.40 14.03 2.96
CA SER A 392 -11.78 14.52 2.84
C SER A 392 -12.77 13.52 3.41
N ALA A 393 -13.63 13.98 4.30
CA ALA A 393 -14.75 13.18 4.75
C ALA A 393 -15.64 12.93 3.53
N VAL A 394 -15.63 11.72 3.03
CA VAL A 394 -16.72 11.28 2.18
C VAL A 394 -17.98 11.48 3.01
N LYS A 395 -18.84 12.42 2.60
CA LYS A 395 -20.15 12.60 3.22
C LYS A 395 -20.82 11.24 3.21
N ARG A 396 -20.93 10.62 4.40
CA ARG A 396 -21.85 9.51 4.59
C ARG A 396 -23.24 10.13 4.53
N THR A 397 -23.82 10.11 3.33
CA THR A 397 -25.27 10.33 3.15
C THR A 397 -25.98 9.08 3.57
#